data_c439420d127dd27d884a78bd1d7046cf
#
_entry.id   c439420d127dd27d884a78bd1d7046cf
#
_cell.length_a   1.000
_cell.length_b   1.000
_cell.length_c   1.000
_cell.angle_alpha   90.00
_cell.angle_beta   90.00
_cell.angle_gamma   90.00
#
_symmetry.space_group_name_H-M   'P 1'
#
loop_
_entity.id
_entity.type
_entity.pdbx_description
1 polymer ?
#
loop_
_entity_poly.entity_id
_entity_poly.type
_entity_poly.pdbx_seq_one_letter_code
_entity_poly.pdbx_strand_id
1 'polypeptide(L)'
;VSAPFGADGWRLDVAADLGRSAGMNHQFWRDFRAAVKEANPEAVMIAEHYGSPYDWLKGDQWDTVMNYDAFMEPLSWFLTGMEKHSDEENPALFGDGCAFFEAMRYHMSEMPTASVQCAMNELSNHDHSRFMTRTNRRVGRLASAGAKAAEEGISYGIFRQGVVMQMTWPGAPTIYYGDEAGVCGWTDPDSRRTYPWGGENLELIEFHRYMSGIRKRCPAFRNGSLKALAAGDGYIAYGRFQ
;
A
#
# COMPACT_ATOMS: atom_id res chain seq x y z
N VAL A 1 18.35 -8.99 -12.90
CA VAL A 1 17.59 -10.23 -13.18
C VAL A 1 18.46 -11.38 -13.68
N SER A 2 19.68 -11.12 -14.09
CA SER A 2 20.62 -12.15 -14.57
C SER A 2 21.54 -12.66 -13.45
N ALA A 3 21.92 -13.97 -13.52
CA ALA A 3 22.93 -14.54 -12.64
C ALA A 3 24.29 -13.81 -12.83
N PRO A 4 25.15 -13.68 -11.78
CA PRO A 4 24.98 -14.22 -10.43
C PRO A 4 24.19 -13.32 -9.47
N PHE A 5 23.83 -12.09 -9.89
CA PHE A 5 23.23 -11.07 -9.03
C PHE A 5 21.70 -11.10 -9.05
N GLY A 6 21.07 -12.03 -9.72
CA GLY A 6 19.67 -12.14 -10.04
C GLY A 6 18.69 -11.39 -9.12
N ALA A 7 17.89 -10.51 -9.72
CA ALA A 7 16.73 -9.90 -9.06
C ALA A 7 15.47 -10.55 -9.59
N ASP A 8 14.46 -10.72 -8.71
CA ASP A 8 13.17 -11.31 -9.06
C ASP A 8 12.23 -10.29 -9.71
N GLY A 9 12.63 -9.02 -9.78
CA GLY A 9 11.84 -7.96 -10.40
C GLY A 9 12.42 -6.56 -10.16
N TRP A 10 11.63 -5.57 -10.53
CA TRP A 10 11.98 -4.15 -10.45
C TRP A 10 10.86 -3.35 -9.81
N ARG A 11 11.19 -2.48 -8.86
CA ARG A 11 10.38 -1.34 -8.48
C ARG A 11 10.88 -0.14 -9.27
N LEU A 12 9.99 0.52 -9.98
CA LEU A 12 10.29 1.56 -10.96
C LEU A 12 9.88 2.91 -10.37
N ASP A 13 10.87 3.76 -10.13
CA ASP A 13 10.70 5.07 -9.53
C ASP A 13 10.06 6.05 -10.51
N VAL A 14 9.06 6.81 -10.06
CA VAL A 14 8.36 7.86 -10.82
C VAL A 14 8.07 7.44 -12.27
N ALA A 15 7.58 6.21 -12.44
CA ALA A 15 7.62 5.52 -13.73
C ALA A 15 6.81 6.21 -14.84
N ALA A 16 5.70 6.89 -14.51
CA ALA A 16 4.87 7.59 -15.48
C ALA A 16 5.54 8.86 -16.04
N ASP A 17 6.45 9.47 -15.30
CA ASP A 17 7.07 10.76 -15.65
C ASP A 17 8.39 10.59 -16.42
N LEU A 18 8.82 9.34 -16.65
CA LEU A 18 10.03 9.08 -17.42
C LEU A 18 9.85 9.49 -18.88
N GLY A 19 10.79 10.30 -19.37
CA GLY A 19 10.81 10.75 -20.77
C GLY A 19 10.14 12.12 -20.98
N ARG A 20 10.20 12.59 -22.22
CA ARG A 20 9.74 13.94 -22.60
C ARG A 20 8.32 13.97 -23.17
N SER A 21 7.73 12.82 -23.42
CA SER A 21 6.35 12.67 -23.92
C SER A 21 5.77 11.32 -23.56
N ALA A 22 4.44 11.23 -23.51
CA ALA A 22 3.73 9.98 -23.25
C ALA A 22 4.15 8.85 -24.21
N GLY A 23 4.31 9.14 -25.50
CA GLY A 23 4.74 8.15 -26.49
C GLY A 23 6.14 7.60 -26.21
N MET A 24 7.07 8.44 -25.80
CA MET A 24 8.43 7.99 -25.39
C MET A 24 8.39 7.17 -24.12
N ASN A 25 7.58 7.58 -23.14
CA ASN A 25 7.41 6.83 -21.90
C ASN A 25 6.91 5.41 -22.17
N HIS A 26 5.79 5.29 -22.89
CA HIS A 26 5.22 3.99 -23.22
C HIS A 26 6.16 3.10 -24.03
N GLN A 27 6.89 3.67 -24.99
CA GLN A 27 7.87 2.90 -25.78
C GLN A 27 9.01 2.40 -24.90
N PHE A 28 9.56 3.27 -24.04
CA PHE A 28 10.61 2.88 -23.09
C PHE A 28 10.18 1.69 -22.22
N TRP A 29 8.97 1.73 -21.66
CA TRP A 29 8.50 0.65 -20.80
C TRP A 29 8.24 -0.66 -21.55
N ARG A 30 7.84 -0.62 -22.81
CA ARG A 30 7.76 -1.81 -23.66
C ARG A 30 9.13 -2.43 -23.90
N ASP A 31 10.11 -1.61 -24.27
CA ASP A 31 11.47 -2.07 -24.53
C ASP A 31 12.12 -2.61 -23.25
N PHE A 32 11.94 -1.90 -22.13
CA PHE A 32 12.42 -2.34 -20.82
C PHE A 32 11.78 -3.67 -20.41
N ARG A 33 10.45 -3.80 -20.55
CA ARG A 33 9.77 -5.07 -20.30
C ARG A 33 10.30 -6.21 -21.16
N ALA A 34 10.47 -5.96 -22.44
CA ALA A 34 11.00 -6.98 -23.36
C ALA A 34 12.35 -7.51 -22.88
N ALA A 35 13.28 -6.62 -22.54
CA ALA A 35 14.60 -6.99 -22.02
C ALA A 35 14.52 -7.72 -20.66
N VAL A 36 13.66 -7.28 -19.73
CA VAL A 36 13.48 -7.93 -18.43
C VAL A 36 12.91 -9.35 -18.59
N LYS A 37 11.87 -9.50 -19.42
CA LYS A 37 11.20 -10.79 -19.61
C LYS A 37 12.02 -11.77 -20.47
N GLU A 38 12.87 -11.27 -21.33
CA GLU A 38 13.88 -12.09 -22.05
C GLU A 38 14.90 -12.69 -21.05
N ALA A 39 15.36 -11.88 -20.10
CA ALA A 39 16.32 -12.32 -19.09
C ALA A 39 15.69 -13.23 -18.02
N ASN A 40 14.46 -12.94 -17.59
CA ASN A 40 13.69 -13.74 -16.65
C ASN A 40 12.18 -13.50 -16.86
N PRO A 41 11.46 -14.44 -17.47
CA PRO A 41 10.02 -14.31 -17.73
C PRO A 41 9.18 -14.16 -16.45
N GLU A 42 9.65 -14.66 -15.31
CA GLU A 42 8.96 -14.58 -14.02
C GLU A 42 9.22 -13.25 -13.26
N ALA A 43 10.17 -12.43 -13.73
CA ALA A 43 10.50 -11.16 -13.07
C ALA A 43 9.30 -10.20 -13.08
N VAL A 44 8.99 -9.60 -11.93
CA VAL A 44 7.86 -8.68 -11.73
C VAL A 44 8.30 -7.24 -11.94
N MET A 45 7.49 -6.44 -12.62
CA MET A 45 7.67 -5.01 -12.81
C MET A 45 6.59 -4.24 -12.05
N ILE A 46 6.99 -3.56 -10.98
CA ILE A 46 6.11 -2.81 -10.08
C ILE A 46 6.41 -1.32 -10.23
N ALA A 47 5.46 -0.53 -10.66
CA ALA A 47 5.66 0.90 -10.82
C ALA A 47 5.22 1.70 -9.59
N GLU A 48 6.00 2.72 -9.26
CA GLU A 48 5.47 3.83 -8.48
C GLU A 48 4.66 4.73 -9.41
N HIS A 49 3.39 4.90 -9.06
CA HIS A 49 2.48 5.71 -9.84
C HIS A 49 1.31 6.20 -8.98
N TYR A 50 0.90 7.44 -9.18
CA TYR A 50 -0.31 8.04 -8.62
C TYR A 50 -1.36 8.18 -9.71
N GLY A 51 -2.62 7.93 -9.37
CA GLY A 51 -3.73 7.96 -10.32
C GLY A 51 -3.90 6.66 -11.11
N SER A 52 -4.62 6.73 -12.23
CA SER A 52 -4.97 5.55 -13.01
C SER A 52 -3.77 4.92 -13.73
N PRO A 53 -3.40 3.66 -13.44
CA PRO A 53 -2.34 2.97 -14.12
C PRO A 53 -2.80 2.26 -15.42
N TYR A 54 -4.07 2.45 -15.82
CA TYR A 54 -4.72 1.68 -16.87
C TYR A 54 -3.91 1.59 -18.16
N ASP A 55 -3.31 2.72 -18.61
CA ASP A 55 -2.57 2.75 -19.87
C ASP A 55 -1.28 1.96 -19.88
N TRP A 56 -0.70 1.66 -18.72
CA TRP A 56 0.53 0.88 -18.58
C TRP A 56 0.29 -0.60 -18.21
N LEU A 57 -0.93 -0.96 -17.79
CA LEU A 57 -1.26 -2.33 -17.34
C LEU A 57 -1.94 -3.17 -18.42
N LYS A 58 -1.69 -2.88 -19.70
CA LYS A 58 -2.26 -3.61 -20.85
C LYS A 58 -1.52 -4.91 -21.18
N GLY A 59 -0.53 -5.29 -20.37
CA GLY A 59 0.23 -6.54 -20.50
C GLY A 59 1.57 -6.37 -21.23
N ASP A 60 1.86 -5.18 -21.74
CA ASP A 60 3.06 -4.87 -22.52
C ASP A 60 4.07 -3.94 -21.83
N GLN A 61 3.76 -3.46 -20.62
CA GLN A 61 4.60 -2.53 -19.87
C GLN A 61 4.79 -3.00 -18.43
N TRP A 62 4.06 -2.42 -17.45
CA TRP A 62 4.16 -2.83 -16.04
C TRP A 62 3.28 -4.06 -15.76
N ASP A 63 3.64 -4.82 -14.73
CA ASP A 63 2.81 -5.91 -14.24
C ASP A 63 1.80 -5.40 -13.20
N THR A 64 2.23 -4.45 -12.34
CA THR A 64 1.42 -3.89 -11.27
C THR A 64 2.03 -2.58 -10.74
N VAL A 65 1.42 -2.03 -9.68
CA VAL A 65 1.82 -0.76 -9.06
C VAL A 65 1.98 -0.87 -7.54
N MET A 66 2.65 0.11 -6.93
CA MET A 66 2.47 0.45 -5.53
C MET A 66 1.03 0.94 -5.37
N ASN A 67 0.25 0.26 -4.53
CA ASN A 67 -1.22 0.38 -4.55
C ASN A 67 -1.72 1.57 -3.72
N TYR A 68 -1.37 2.78 -4.15
CA TYR A 68 -1.74 4.00 -3.43
C TYR A 68 -3.24 4.26 -3.50
N ASP A 69 -3.78 4.32 -4.71
CA ASP A 69 -5.17 4.75 -4.92
C ASP A 69 -6.19 3.63 -4.64
N ALA A 70 -5.85 2.35 -4.95
CA ALA A 70 -6.76 1.22 -4.72
C ALA A 70 -6.51 0.50 -3.39
N PHE A 71 -5.72 1.07 -2.46
CA PHE A 71 -5.53 0.52 -1.11
C PHE A 71 -5.15 1.59 -0.08
N MET A 72 -3.94 2.19 -0.18
CA MET A 72 -3.38 3.01 0.90
C MET A 72 -4.25 4.21 1.24
N GLU A 73 -4.63 4.98 0.23
CA GLU A 73 -5.35 6.25 0.41
C GLU A 73 -6.79 6.03 0.92
N PRO A 74 -7.64 5.20 0.28
CA PRO A 74 -9.00 4.96 0.79
C PRO A 74 -9.01 4.34 2.19
N LEU A 75 -8.04 3.45 2.48
CA LEU A 75 -7.91 2.85 3.81
C LEU A 75 -7.51 3.89 4.86
N SER A 76 -6.59 4.79 4.52
CA SER A 76 -6.18 5.88 5.40
C SER A 76 -7.36 6.80 5.75
N TRP A 77 -8.11 7.24 4.74
CA TRP A 77 -9.31 8.04 4.95
C TRP A 77 -10.34 7.35 5.82
N PHE A 78 -10.67 6.11 5.50
CA PHE A 78 -11.68 5.35 6.24
C PHE A 78 -11.30 5.13 7.71
N LEU A 79 -10.07 4.68 7.97
CA LEU A 79 -9.65 4.31 9.33
C LEU A 79 -9.20 5.51 10.18
N THR A 80 -8.77 6.60 9.57
CA THR A 80 -8.16 7.72 10.30
C THR A 80 -8.74 9.10 9.98
N GLY A 81 -9.39 9.27 8.84
CA GLY A 81 -9.78 10.59 8.33
C GLY A 81 -8.58 11.40 7.82
N MET A 82 -7.42 10.78 7.66
CA MET A 82 -6.17 11.45 7.26
C MET A 82 -5.75 11.02 5.86
N GLU A 83 -5.26 11.98 5.10
CA GLU A 83 -4.53 11.76 3.85
C GLU A 83 -3.19 11.03 4.13
N LYS A 84 -2.66 10.30 3.16
CA LYS A 84 -1.46 9.44 3.30
C LYS A 84 -0.17 10.17 3.73
N HIS A 85 -0.05 11.47 3.50
CA HIS A 85 1.10 12.27 3.97
C HIS A 85 0.86 12.93 5.34
N SER A 86 -0.37 12.89 5.87
CA SER A 86 -0.82 13.67 7.02
C SER A 86 -0.87 15.19 6.76
N ASP A 87 -1.08 15.60 5.52
CA ASP A 87 -1.22 17.01 5.15
C ASP A 87 -2.65 17.51 5.27
N GLU A 88 -3.62 16.61 5.11
CA GLU A 88 -5.03 16.93 5.12
C GLU A 88 -5.82 15.99 6.04
N GLU A 89 -6.86 16.55 6.66
CA GLU A 89 -7.87 15.84 7.42
C GLU A 89 -9.23 16.01 6.73
N ASN A 90 -9.97 14.91 6.57
CA ASN A 90 -11.36 14.95 6.14
C ASN A 90 -12.24 14.10 7.07
N PRO A 91 -12.87 14.73 8.08
CA PRO A 91 -13.72 14.03 9.03
C PRO A 91 -14.93 13.33 8.39
N ALA A 92 -15.39 13.78 7.21
CA ALA A 92 -16.52 13.16 6.53
C ALA A 92 -16.19 11.78 5.95
N LEU A 93 -14.92 11.50 5.67
CA LEU A 93 -14.47 10.19 5.17
C LEU A 93 -14.11 9.22 6.31
N PHE A 94 -13.92 9.74 7.53
CA PHE A 94 -13.61 8.92 8.69
C PHE A 94 -14.81 8.03 9.06
N GLY A 95 -14.63 6.72 8.94
CA GLY A 95 -15.68 5.73 9.22
C GLY A 95 -16.72 5.58 8.11
N ASP A 96 -16.66 6.35 7.02
CA ASP A 96 -17.60 6.19 5.90
C ASP A 96 -17.27 4.94 5.08
N GLY A 97 -17.92 3.83 5.45
CA GLY A 97 -17.75 2.54 4.77
C GLY A 97 -18.30 2.53 3.35
N CYS A 98 -19.28 3.38 3.02
CA CYS A 98 -19.81 3.49 1.66
C CYS A 98 -18.80 4.19 0.75
N ALA A 99 -18.30 5.35 1.15
CA ALA A 99 -17.25 6.06 0.41
C ALA A 99 -15.98 5.20 0.24
N PHE A 100 -15.59 4.44 1.28
CA PHE A 100 -14.48 3.49 1.19
C PHE A 100 -14.68 2.47 0.06
N PHE A 101 -15.83 1.77 0.02
CA PHE A 101 -16.07 0.77 -1.02
C PHE A 101 -16.25 1.39 -2.42
N GLU A 102 -16.78 2.60 -2.53
CA GLU A 102 -16.87 3.32 -3.81
C GLU A 102 -15.47 3.63 -4.35
N ALA A 103 -14.60 4.21 -3.54
CA ALA A 103 -13.22 4.51 -3.91
C ALA A 103 -12.44 3.24 -4.30
N MET A 104 -12.51 2.20 -3.46
CA MET A 104 -11.84 0.92 -3.74
C MET A 104 -12.34 0.29 -5.05
N ARG A 105 -13.64 0.29 -5.29
CA ARG A 105 -14.23 -0.26 -6.51
C ARG A 105 -13.80 0.52 -7.75
N TYR A 106 -13.82 1.84 -7.66
CA TYR A 106 -13.39 2.71 -8.74
C TYR A 106 -11.95 2.44 -9.13
N HIS A 107 -11.01 2.57 -8.20
CA HIS A 107 -9.59 2.43 -8.49
C HIS A 107 -9.19 0.98 -8.85
N MET A 108 -9.79 -0.02 -8.21
CA MET A 108 -9.55 -1.41 -8.61
C MET A 108 -10.06 -1.73 -10.02
N SER A 109 -11.12 -1.06 -10.50
CA SER A 109 -11.66 -1.28 -11.85
C SER A 109 -10.74 -0.78 -12.97
N GLU A 110 -9.79 0.08 -12.64
CA GLU A 110 -8.79 0.61 -13.59
C GLU A 110 -7.59 -0.34 -13.77
N MET A 111 -7.57 -1.46 -13.07
CA MET A 111 -6.51 -2.46 -13.14
C MET A 111 -7.04 -3.83 -13.57
N PRO A 112 -6.31 -4.57 -14.43
CA PRO A 112 -6.59 -5.98 -14.66
C PRO A 112 -6.55 -6.77 -13.34
N THR A 113 -7.37 -7.80 -13.20
CA THR A 113 -7.44 -8.61 -11.98
C THR A 113 -6.08 -9.17 -11.55
N ALA A 114 -5.25 -9.61 -12.51
CA ALA A 114 -3.91 -10.11 -12.23
C ALA A 114 -3.02 -9.01 -11.61
N SER A 115 -3.10 -7.78 -12.11
CA SER A 115 -2.36 -6.62 -11.57
C SER A 115 -2.85 -6.27 -10.16
N VAL A 116 -4.16 -6.27 -9.91
CA VAL A 116 -4.73 -6.06 -8.57
C VAL A 116 -4.22 -7.10 -7.57
N GLN A 117 -4.15 -8.38 -7.98
CA GLN A 117 -3.69 -9.46 -7.09
C GLN A 117 -2.21 -9.36 -6.72
N CYS A 118 -1.40 -8.67 -7.52
CA CYS A 118 0.02 -8.44 -7.27
C CYS A 118 0.35 -7.03 -6.76
N ALA A 119 -0.63 -6.11 -6.72
CA ALA A 119 -0.42 -4.73 -6.31
C ALA A 119 0.09 -4.64 -4.87
N MET A 120 1.07 -3.77 -4.61
CA MET A 120 1.69 -3.64 -3.30
C MET A 120 0.76 -2.93 -2.32
N ASN A 121 0.11 -3.70 -1.45
CA ASN A 121 -0.74 -3.16 -0.39
C ASN A 121 0.12 -2.76 0.81
N GLU A 122 0.48 -1.49 0.87
CA GLU A 122 1.28 -0.92 1.97
C GLU A 122 0.42 -0.05 2.88
N LEU A 123 0.73 -0.07 4.18
CA LEU A 123 0.20 0.89 5.14
C LEU A 123 1.08 2.13 5.20
N SER A 124 2.39 1.94 5.08
CA SER A 124 3.42 2.97 5.12
C SER A 124 4.48 2.70 4.06
N ASN A 125 5.23 3.73 3.69
CA ASN A 125 6.46 3.61 2.91
C ASN A 125 7.46 4.72 3.24
N HIS A 126 8.51 4.84 2.44
CA HIS A 126 9.60 5.78 2.68
C HIS A 126 9.26 7.25 2.37
N ASP A 127 8.16 7.53 1.67
CA ASP A 127 7.73 8.89 1.30
C ASP A 127 6.56 9.39 2.15
N HIS A 128 5.63 8.49 2.49
CA HIS A 128 4.42 8.82 3.22
C HIS A 128 4.62 8.82 4.73
N SER A 129 3.74 9.45 5.47
CA SER A 129 3.72 9.31 6.92
C SER A 129 3.42 7.87 7.33
N ARG A 130 4.02 7.42 8.44
CA ARG A 130 3.73 6.09 8.98
C ARG A 130 2.25 5.95 9.31
N PHE A 131 1.63 4.82 8.97
CA PHE A 131 0.21 4.60 9.26
C PHE A 131 -0.07 4.65 10.77
N MET A 132 0.86 4.18 11.60
CA MET A 132 0.78 4.34 13.04
C MET A 132 0.61 5.83 13.44
N THR A 133 1.38 6.73 12.86
CA THR A 133 1.26 8.17 13.08
C THR A 133 -0.10 8.70 12.62
N ARG A 134 -0.58 8.31 11.44
CA ARG A 134 -1.90 8.74 10.94
C ARG A 134 -3.05 8.37 11.88
N THR A 135 -2.89 7.31 12.70
CA THR A 135 -3.91 6.94 13.70
C THR A 135 -4.12 7.99 14.78
N ASN A 136 -3.21 8.95 14.96
CA ASN A 136 -3.36 10.06 15.89
C ASN A 136 -4.29 11.18 15.37
N ARG A 137 -4.64 11.12 14.07
CA ARG A 137 -5.55 12.05 13.39
C ARG A 137 -5.10 13.51 13.49
N ARG A 138 -3.82 13.76 13.31
CA ARG A 138 -3.25 15.11 13.32
C ARG A 138 -2.60 15.43 11.98
N VAL A 139 -2.91 16.59 11.46
CA VAL A 139 -2.15 17.19 10.35
C VAL A 139 -0.78 17.64 10.87
N GLY A 140 0.28 17.31 10.15
CA GLY A 140 1.64 17.70 10.53
C GLY A 140 2.75 17.13 9.66
N ARG A 141 3.88 17.78 9.79
CA ARG A 141 5.17 17.40 9.19
C ARG A 141 6.25 17.52 10.26
N LEU A 142 7.41 16.92 10.04
CA LEU A 142 8.55 17.06 10.95
C LEU A 142 8.87 18.53 11.27
N ALA A 143 8.87 19.39 10.25
CA ALA A 143 9.20 20.82 10.40
C ALA A 143 8.13 21.62 11.14
N SER A 144 6.85 21.26 11.05
CA SER A 144 5.73 22.01 11.65
C SER A 144 5.33 21.49 13.03
N ALA A 145 5.36 20.17 13.24
CA ALA A 145 4.85 19.52 14.45
C ALA A 145 5.95 18.93 15.34
N GLY A 146 7.14 18.70 14.78
CA GLY A 146 8.24 18.03 15.46
C GLY A 146 8.09 16.51 15.53
N ALA A 147 9.20 15.81 15.69
CA ALA A 147 9.25 14.35 15.66
C ALA A 147 8.40 13.67 16.75
N LYS A 148 8.34 14.27 17.95
CA LYS A 148 7.60 13.71 19.09
C LYS A 148 6.10 13.64 18.83
N ALA A 149 5.53 14.65 18.17
CA ALA A 149 4.10 14.69 17.88
C ALA A 149 3.62 13.52 16.99
N ALA A 150 4.51 12.91 16.21
CA ALA A 150 4.21 11.71 15.42
C ALA A 150 3.84 10.49 16.28
N GLU A 151 4.26 10.46 17.54
CA GLU A 151 4.06 9.34 18.47
C GLU A 151 2.93 9.59 19.48
N GLU A 152 2.44 10.83 19.58
CA GLU A 152 1.43 11.21 20.55
C GLU A 152 0.01 10.92 20.04
N GLY A 153 -0.81 10.28 20.88
CA GLY A 153 -2.21 10.00 20.56
C GLY A 153 -2.44 8.90 19.53
N ILE A 154 -1.44 8.09 19.25
CA ILE A 154 -1.56 6.92 18.34
C ILE A 154 -2.53 5.88 18.87
N SER A 155 -3.14 5.12 17.94
CA SER A 155 -4.10 4.06 18.26
C SER A 155 -3.64 2.71 17.71
N TYR A 156 -3.18 1.84 18.57
CA TYR A 156 -2.86 0.45 18.22
C TYR A 156 -4.08 -0.33 17.71
N GLY A 157 -5.28 0.00 18.18
CA GLY A 157 -6.52 -0.63 17.71
C GLY A 157 -6.81 -0.33 16.24
N ILE A 158 -6.69 0.94 15.83
CA ILE A 158 -6.83 1.36 14.43
C ILE A 158 -5.72 0.76 13.57
N PHE A 159 -4.48 0.78 14.07
CA PHE A 159 -3.35 0.18 13.35
C PHE A 159 -3.57 -1.30 13.05
N ARG A 160 -4.03 -2.08 14.04
CA ARG A 160 -4.36 -3.51 13.85
C ARG A 160 -5.47 -3.73 12.83
N GLN A 161 -6.47 -2.84 12.75
CA GLN A 161 -7.50 -2.91 11.70
C GLN A 161 -6.87 -2.73 10.30
N GLY A 162 -5.95 -1.76 10.14
CA GLY A 162 -5.17 -1.60 8.91
C GLY A 162 -4.41 -2.86 8.53
N VAL A 163 -3.73 -3.50 9.48
CA VAL A 163 -3.00 -4.78 9.26
C VAL A 163 -3.95 -5.90 8.85
N VAL A 164 -5.14 -6.02 9.49
CA VAL A 164 -6.16 -7.01 9.06
C VAL A 164 -6.52 -6.79 7.61
N MET A 165 -6.81 -5.55 7.21
CA MET A 165 -7.16 -5.23 5.83
C MET A 165 -5.99 -5.49 4.87
N GLN A 166 -4.77 -5.10 5.23
CA GLN A 166 -3.56 -5.38 4.43
C GLN A 166 -3.39 -6.87 4.14
N MET A 167 -3.63 -7.71 5.13
CA MET A 167 -3.45 -9.17 5.02
C MET A 167 -4.62 -9.89 4.35
N THR A 168 -5.79 -9.28 4.25
CA THR A 168 -7.01 -9.94 3.72
C THR A 168 -7.56 -9.32 2.44
N TRP A 169 -7.18 -8.08 2.10
CA TRP A 169 -7.57 -7.43 0.84
C TRP A 169 -6.87 -8.06 -0.37
N PRO A 170 -7.45 -7.98 -1.61
CA PRO A 170 -6.73 -8.36 -2.83
C PRO A 170 -5.45 -7.55 -3.01
N GLY A 171 -4.34 -8.21 -3.31
CA GLY A 171 -3.03 -7.60 -3.48
C GLY A 171 -1.94 -8.33 -2.69
N ALA A 172 -0.72 -7.85 -2.79
CA ALA A 172 0.46 -8.34 -2.09
C ALA A 172 0.70 -7.50 -0.83
N PRO A 173 0.47 -8.03 0.39
CA PRO A 173 0.81 -7.32 1.61
C PRO A 173 2.29 -6.96 1.63
N THR A 174 2.57 -5.68 1.75
CA THR A 174 3.93 -5.14 1.75
C THR A 174 4.15 -4.40 3.05
N ILE A 175 4.98 -4.95 3.92
CA ILE A 175 5.29 -4.37 5.23
C ILE A 175 6.50 -3.45 5.06
N TYR A 176 6.31 -2.15 5.30
CA TYR A 176 7.44 -1.23 5.43
C TYR A 176 8.13 -1.48 6.77
N TYR A 177 9.46 -1.63 6.75
CA TYR A 177 10.22 -1.98 7.95
C TYR A 177 9.83 -1.11 9.15
N GLY A 178 9.66 -1.73 10.31
CA GLY A 178 9.32 -1.06 11.54
C GLY A 178 7.82 -0.84 11.78
N ASP A 179 6.95 -0.98 10.76
CA ASP A 179 5.51 -0.97 10.99
C ASP A 179 5.11 -2.09 11.96
N GLU A 180 5.69 -3.28 11.78
CA GLU A 180 5.49 -4.42 12.67
C GLU A 180 6.01 -4.18 14.09
N ALA A 181 6.97 -3.27 14.25
CA ALA A 181 7.58 -2.91 15.53
C ALA A 181 6.96 -1.65 16.17
N GLY A 182 6.02 -1.00 15.49
CA GLY A 182 5.32 0.19 15.99
C GLY A 182 6.04 1.52 15.73
N VAL A 183 6.91 1.57 14.71
CA VAL A 183 7.62 2.81 14.36
C VAL A 183 6.65 3.86 13.86
N CYS A 184 6.73 5.05 14.42
CA CYS A 184 6.02 6.27 14.01
C CYS A 184 6.93 7.16 13.17
N GLY A 185 6.35 8.12 12.46
CA GLY A 185 7.07 9.15 11.72
C GLY A 185 6.15 9.90 10.75
N TRP A 186 6.43 11.18 10.58
CA TRP A 186 5.85 11.99 9.52
C TRP A 186 6.39 11.52 8.15
N THR A 187 6.11 12.22 7.09
CA THR A 187 6.69 11.93 5.76
C THR A 187 8.22 12.01 5.75
N ASP A 188 8.83 11.62 4.65
CA ASP A 188 10.29 11.75 4.43
C ASP A 188 10.81 13.10 4.93
N PRO A 189 11.93 13.15 5.70
CA PRO A 189 12.80 12.02 6.10
C PRO A 189 12.36 11.28 7.38
N ASP A 190 11.33 11.73 8.08
CA ASP A 190 10.93 11.22 9.40
C ASP A 190 10.29 9.80 9.34
N SER A 191 9.72 9.42 8.19
CA SER A 191 9.26 8.05 7.92
C SER A 191 10.37 7.02 7.92
N ARG A 192 11.63 7.45 7.76
CA ARG A 192 12.83 6.59 7.67
C ARG A 192 13.59 6.48 8.99
N ARG A 193 12.91 6.58 10.13
CA ARG A 193 13.54 6.37 11.46
C ARG A 193 14.17 4.98 11.54
N THR A 194 15.21 4.86 12.33
CA THR A 194 15.89 3.58 12.55
C THR A 194 14.96 2.55 13.17
N TYR A 195 15.19 1.27 12.85
CA TYR A 195 14.48 0.17 13.49
C TYR A 195 14.82 0.13 14.99
N PRO A 196 13.82 -0.02 15.88
CA PRO A 196 14.01 0.09 17.32
C PRO A 196 14.54 -1.20 17.94
N TRP A 197 15.75 -1.63 17.56
CA TRP A 197 16.37 -2.84 18.06
C TRP A 197 16.41 -2.91 19.59
N GLY A 198 15.79 -3.94 20.17
CA GLY A 198 15.66 -4.13 21.63
C GLY A 198 14.55 -3.28 22.28
N GLY A 199 13.81 -2.50 21.50
CA GLY A 199 12.67 -1.68 21.93
C GLY A 199 11.42 -1.90 21.08
N GLU A 200 11.36 -3.03 20.39
CA GLU A 200 10.25 -3.38 19.49
C GLU A 200 8.93 -3.60 20.26
N ASN A 201 7.83 -3.23 19.65
CA ASN A 201 6.51 -3.63 20.14
C ASN A 201 6.25 -5.10 19.82
N LEU A 202 6.55 -5.98 20.76
CA LEU A 202 6.44 -7.43 20.58
C LEU A 202 5.00 -7.89 20.32
N GLU A 203 3.99 -7.20 20.86
CA GLU A 203 2.59 -7.54 20.60
C GLU A 203 2.21 -7.28 19.13
N LEU A 204 2.73 -6.21 18.52
CA LEU A 204 2.50 -5.93 17.11
C LEU A 204 3.23 -6.93 16.21
N ILE A 205 4.47 -7.32 16.57
CA ILE A 205 5.22 -8.35 15.84
C ILE A 205 4.42 -9.66 15.84
N GLU A 206 3.95 -10.09 17.00
CA GLU A 206 3.14 -11.32 17.11
C GLU A 206 1.82 -11.20 16.33
N PHE A 207 1.20 -10.03 16.34
CA PHE A 207 -0.02 -9.78 15.56
C PHE A 207 0.24 -9.90 14.05
N HIS A 208 1.32 -9.30 13.53
CA HIS A 208 1.70 -9.45 12.13
C HIS A 208 2.02 -10.92 11.78
N ARG A 209 2.73 -11.62 12.67
CA ARG A 209 3.02 -13.06 12.50
C ARG A 209 1.73 -13.88 12.44
N TYR A 210 0.78 -13.61 13.33
CA TYR A 210 -0.52 -14.28 13.35
C TYR A 210 -1.31 -14.02 12.06
N MET A 211 -1.43 -12.76 11.63
CA MET A 211 -2.19 -12.38 10.44
C MET A 211 -1.55 -12.92 9.14
N SER A 212 -0.21 -12.86 9.02
CA SER A 212 0.49 -13.47 7.89
C SER A 212 0.30 -14.99 7.85
N GLY A 213 0.27 -15.63 9.02
CA GLY A 213 -0.05 -17.05 9.16
C GLY A 213 -1.48 -17.38 8.68
N ILE A 214 -2.47 -16.55 9.01
CA ILE A 214 -3.84 -16.70 8.51
C ILE A 214 -3.86 -16.61 6.97
N ARG A 215 -3.22 -15.57 6.40
CA ARG A 215 -3.17 -15.40 4.95
C ARG A 215 -2.52 -16.59 4.24
N LYS A 216 -1.43 -17.11 4.80
CA LYS A 216 -0.74 -18.30 4.22
C LYS A 216 -1.62 -19.55 4.22
N ARG A 217 -2.43 -19.75 5.26
CA ARG A 217 -3.32 -20.92 5.39
C ARG A 217 -4.63 -20.78 4.63
N CYS A 218 -5.07 -19.56 4.31
CA CYS A 218 -6.34 -19.31 3.61
C CYS A 218 -6.09 -18.92 2.15
N PRO A 219 -6.25 -19.83 1.17
CA PRO A 219 -6.02 -19.51 -0.25
C PRO A 219 -6.92 -18.37 -0.75
N ALA A 220 -8.14 -18.24 -0.22
CA ALA A 220 -9.04 -17.16 -0.60
C ALA A 220 -8.44 -15.76 -0.38
N PHE A 221 -7.60 -15.57 0.64
CA PHE A 221 -6.93 -14.27 0.86
C PHE A 221 -5.82 -14.00 -0.15
N ARG A 222 -5.29 -15.03 -0.80
CA ARG A 222 -4.22 -14.87 -1.81
C ARG A 222 -4.78 -14.54 -3.18
N ASN A 223 -5.72 -15.35 -3.67
CA ASN A 223 -6.23 -15.29 -5.05
C ASN A 223 -7.75 -15.38 -5.18
N GLY A 224 -8.48 -15.35 -4.07
CA GLY A 224 -9.94 -15.38 -4.10
C GLY A 224 -10.56 -14.06 -4.58
N SER A 225 -11.81 -14.14 -5.01
CA SER A 225 -12.61 -12.95 -5.34
C SER A 225 -12.98 -12.16 -4.10
N LEU A 226 -13.23 -10.86 -4.28
CA LEU A 226 -13.70 -9.95 -3.23
C LEU A 226 -15.18 -9.66 -3.42
N LYS A 227 -15.94 -9.66 -2.32
CA LYS A 227 -17.33 -9.20 -2.30
C LYS A 227 -17.56 -8.28 -1.10
N ALA A 228 -18.00 -7.06 -1.34
CA ALA A 228 -18.56 -6.20 -0.31
C ALA A 228 -19.89 -6.81 0.18
N LEU A 229 -20.05 -6.94 1.48
CA LEU A 229 -21.24 -7.54 2.12
C LEU A 229 -22.10 -6.49 2.79
N ALA A 230 -21.50 -5.55 3.52
CA ALA A 230 -22.18 -4.45 4.16
C ALA A 230 -21.22 -3.27 4.39
N ALA A 231 -21.77 -2.07 4.43
CA ALA A 231 -21.06 -0.84 4.78
C ALA A 231 -22.00 0.11 5.51
N GLY A 232 -21.45 0.93 6.37
CA GLY A 232 -22.15 1.97 7.09
C GLY A 232 -21.19 2.85 7.85
N ASP A 233 -21.73 3.70 8.70
CA ASP A 233 -20.96 4.57 9.57
C ASP A 233 -20.17 3.73 10.60
N GLY A 234 -18.85 3.85 10.54
CA GLY A 234 -17.90 3.16 11.43
C GLY A 234 -17.66 1.69 11.11
N TYR A 235 -18.22 1.10 10.06
CA TYR A 235 -17.97 -0.31 9.75
C TYR A 235 -18.01 -0.65 8.26
N ILE A 236 -17.26 -1.68 7.92
CA ILE A 236 -17.33 -2.40 6.64
C ILE A 236 -17.34 -3.91 6.89
N ALA A 237 -18.00 -4.67 6.01
CA ALA A 237 -17.91 -6.12 5.97
C ALA A 237 -17.67 -6.58 4.53
N TYR A 238 -16.71 -7.46 4.34
CA TYR A 238 -16.41 -8.08 3.05
C TYR A 238 -16.02 -9.54 3.19
N GLY A 239 -16.17 -10.28 2.11
CA GLY A 239 -15.78 -11.68 2.04
C GLY A 239 -14.77 -11.91 0.91
N ARG A 240 -13.92 -12.93 1.09
CA ARG A 240 -13.00 -13.46 0.08
C ARG A 240 -13.42 -14.89 -0.24
N PHE A 241 -13.64 -15.19 -1.52
CA PHE A 241 -14.22 -16.45 -1.98
C PHE A 241 -13.34 -17.11 -3.05
N GLN A 242 -13.22 -18.43 -2.98
CA GLN A 242 -12.65 -19.28 -4.04
C GLN A 242 -13.74 -19.80 -4.95
#